data_13a0ba6463eb3554da652da419d88b1f
#
_entry.id   13a0ba6463eb3554da652da419d88b1f
#
_cell.length_a   1.000
_cell.length_b   1.000
_cell.length_c   1.000
_cell.angle_alpha   90.00
_cell.angle_beta   90.00
_cell.angle_gamma   90.00
#
_symmetry.space_group_name_H-M   'P 1'
#
loop_
_entity.id
_entity.type
_entity.pdbx_description
1 polymer ?
#
loop_
_entity_poly.entity_id
_entity_poly.type
_entity_poly.pdbx_seq_one_letter_code
_entity_poly.pdbx_strand_id
1 'polypeptide(L)'
;MSLEVSQEPGVPGGPGARFACHLDGPVAVVTMNHRPYNLMGREFTEQLIDALRWVGESGARAAILRSGLRHFSAGADLDDMLDAVAGGDGTLGWPILEMLRAFDELPIPIVAAVHGNCLGGGLEMALACDLSIAAESAKIGSVEGTVGLHPLAGGIQRLTQRAGAARAKEMALLGRRYPASALERWNVINFVVADENLDSATMVIAQELAHGPSIAHAATKRLVSIAVNEGLAAADNAMAEIQRPIFRSADFRAAVRSYRDNGIGMAEFEGR
;
A
#
# COMPACT_ATOMS: atom_id res chain seq x y z
N MET A 1 -30.98 -2.53 -15.93
CA MET A 1 -31.38 -2.03 -14.60
C MET A 1 -30.09 -1.59 -13.93
N SER A 2 -29.76 -0.30 -14.04
CA SER A 2 -28.52 0.27 -13.47
C SER A 2 -28.72 0.36 -11.97
N LEU A 3 -27.89 -0.33 -11.22
CA LEU A 3 -27.81 -0.15 -9.76
C LEU A 3 -27.17 1.23 -9.51
N GLU A 4 -27.99 2.19 -9.13
CA GLU A 4 -27.52 3.43 -8.51
C GLU A 4 -26.89 3.05 -7.17
N VAL A 5 -25.57 3.07 -7.11
CA VAL A 5 -24.84 3.00 -5.85
C VAL A 5 -25.11 4.33 -5.13
N SER A 6 -25.93 4.29 -4.08
CA SER A 6 -26.11 5.41 -3.17
C SER A 6 -24.77 5.77 -2.56
N GLN A 7 -24.18 6.91 -2.96
CA GLN A 7 -22.97 7.43 -2.35
C GLN A 7 -23.29 7.92 -0.93
N GLU A 8 -22.72 7.26 0.06
CA GLU A 8 -22.67 7.80 1.41
C GLU A 8 -21.81 9.08 1.41
N PRO A 9 -22.17 10.12 2.19
CA PRO A 9 -21.41 11.36 2.27
C PRO A 9 -19.97 11.06 2.75
N GLY A 10 -18.96 11.43 1.96
CA GLY A 10 -17.54 11.27 2.31
C GLY A 10 -16.78 10.16 1.59
N VAL A 11 -17.47 9.30 0.80
CA VAL A 11 -16.78 8.28 -0.01
C VAL A 11 -16.14 8.92 -1.23
N PRO A 12 -14.79 8.79 -1.43
CA PRO A 12 -14.15 9.25 -2.65
C PRO A 12 -14.71 8.53 -3.87
N GLY A 13 -15.27 9.26 -4.83
CA GLY A 13 -15.83 8.67 -6.05
C GLY A 13 -17.00 9.47 -6.60
N GLY A 14 -16.74 10.49 -7.42
CA GLY A 14 -17.73 11.28 -8.15
C GLY A 14 -17.29 11.50 -9.60
N PRO A 15 -18.01 12.30 -10.41
CA PRO A 15 -17.54 12.72 -11.72
C PRO A 15 -16.14 13.32 -11.61
N GLY A 16 -15.15 12.77 -12.34
CA GLY A 16 -13.75 13.17 -12.28
C GLY A 16 -12.91 12.49 -11.20
N ALA A 17 -13.48 11.63 -10.34
CA ALA A 17 -12.72 10.90 -9.34
C ALA A 17 -11.78 9.88 -10.01
N ARG A 18 -10.52 9.90 -9.56
CA ARG A 18 -9.47 8.97 -9.99
C ARG A 18 -9.45 7.69 -9.17
N PHE A 19 -10.21 7.67 -8.08
CA PHE A 19 -10.37 6.56 -7.15
C PHE A 19 -11.83 6.23 -6.92
N ALA A 20 -12.13 4.94 -6.80
CA ALA A 20 -13.40 4.44 -6.30
C ALA A 20 -13.14 3.67 -5.01
N CYS A 21 -13.86 4.02 -3.95
CA CYS A 21 -13.69 3.42 -2.63
C CYS A 21 -15.01 2.77 -2.19
N HIS A 22 -14.92 1.59 -1.60
CA HIS A 22 -16.06 0.91 -0.97
C HIS A 22 -15.59 -0.04 0.13
N LEU A 23 -16.51 -0.45 0.99
CA LEU A 23 -16.27 -1.53 1.96
C LEU A 23 -16.77 -2.86 1.40
N ASP A 24 -15.98 -3.92 1.59
CA ASP A 24 -16.38 -5.31 1.44
C ASP A 24 -16.23 -6.00 2.81
N GLY A 25 -17.30 -5.98 3.58
CA GLY A 25 -17.26 -6.34 4.99
C GLY A 25 -16.27 -5.44 5.76
N PRO A 26 -15.29 -6.03 6.46
CA PRO A 26 -14.28 -5.26 7.21
C PRO A 26 -13.09 -4.79 6.36
N VAL A 27 -13.11 -4.97 5.05
CA VAL A 27 -12.03 -4.60 4.13
C VAL A 27 -12.41 -3.38 3.31
N ALA A 28 -11.59 -2.32 3.36
CA ALA A 28 -11.71 -1.18 2.46
C ALA A 28 -11.02 -1.50 1.10
N VAL A 29 -11.74 -1.29 0.01
CA VAL A 29 -11.20 -1.49 -1.34
C VAL A 29 -11.06 -0.13 -2.02
N VAL A 30 -9.82 0.26 -2.28
CA VAL A 30 -9.44 1.47 -3.02
C VAL A 30 -9.03 1.08 -4.43
N THR A 31 -9.83 1.48 -5.42
CA THR A 31 -9.62 1.15 -6.82
C THR A 31 -9.19 2.39 -7.60
N MET A 32 -7.97 2.37 -8.16
CA MET A 32 -7.46 3.40 -9.07
C MET A 32 -8.13 3.29 -10.43
N ASN A 33 -8.71 4.39 -10.96
CA ASN A 33 -9.44 4.45 -12.23
C ASN A 33 -9.05 5.65 -13.09
N HIS A 34 -7.84 6.20 -12.92
CA HIS A 34 -7.34 7.33 -13.71
C HIS A 34 -6.85 6.87 -15.09
N ARG A 35 -7.76 6.96 -16.08
CA ARG A 35 -7.50 6.55 -17.48
C ARG A 35 -6.42 7.42 -18.12
N PRO A 36 -5.59 6.83 -19.04
CA PRO A 36 -5.65 5.43 -19.42
C PRO A 36 -4.79 4.49 -18.55
N TYR A 37 -3.84 5.02 -17.76
CA TYR A 37 -2.75 4.23 -17.18
C TYR A 37 -2.49 4.47 -15.69
N ASN A 38 -3.42 5.11 -14.97
CA ASN A 38 -3.23 5.51 -13.57
C ASN A 38 -1.94 6.33 -13.38
N LEU A 39 -1.72 7.34 -14.24
CA LEU A 39 -0.56 8.21 -14.11
C LEU A 39 -0.68 9.05 -12.85
N MET A 40 0.41 9.12 -12.10
CA MET A 40 0.52 9.86 -10.86
C MET A 40 0.95 11.31 -11.15
N GLY A 41 0.02 12.24 -10.96
CA GLY A 41 0.24 13.68 -10.98
C GLY A 41 -0.17 14.29 -9.64
N ARG A 42 -0.20 15.63 -9.56
CA ARG A 42 -0.60 16.35 -8.34
C ARG A 42 -1.98 15.92 -7.84
N GLU A 43 -3.00 16.06 -8.70
CA GLU A 43 -4.39 15.75 -8.32
C GLU A 43 -4.60 14.28 -7.99
N PHE A 44 -3.90 13.36 -8.71
CA PHE A 44 -3.92 11.94 -8.37
C PHE A 44 -3.37 11.71 -6.96
N THR A 45 -2.26 12.37 -6.61
CA THR A 45 -1.62 12.25 -5.30
C THR A 45 -2.51 12.80 -4.18
N GLU A 46 -3.15 13.95 -4.40
CA GLU A 46 -4.11 14.55 -3.46
C GLU A 46 -5.32 13.63 -3.22
N GLN A 47 -5.93 13.11 -4.30
CA GLN A 47 -7.06 12.18 -4.18
C GLN A 47 -6.67 10.83 -3.55
N LEU A 48 -5.42 10.36 -3.73
CA LEU A 48 -4.93 9.16 -3.03
C LEU A 48 -4.83 9.40 -1.52
N ILE A 49 -4.35 10.57 -1.10
CA ILE A 49 -4.31 10.97 0.32
C ILE A 49 -5.73 10.97 0.90
N ASP A 50 -6.70 11.54 0.18
CA ASP A 50 -8.10 11.56 0.61
C ASP A 50 -8.70 10.15 0.70
N ALA A 51 -8.37 9.28 -0.26
CA ALA A 51 -8.78 7.87 -0.22
C ALA A 51 -8.20 7.13 1.00
N LEU A 52 -6.92 7.34 1.32
CA LEU A 52 -6.29 6.74 2.51
C LEU A 52 -6.87 7.29 3.81
N ARG A 53 -7.21 8.59 3.86
CA ARG A 53 -7.91 9.20 5.00
C ARG A 53 -9.29 8.55 5.19
N TRP A 54 -10.06 8.42 4.09
CA TRP A 54 -11.33 7.71 4.14
C TRP A 54 -11.18 6.27 4.64
N VAL A 55 -10.14 5.54 4.21
CA VAL A 55 -9.86 4.18 4.74
C VAL A 55 -9.71 4.21 6.26
N GLY A 56 -8.96 5.17 6.80
CA GLY A 56 -8.76 5.31 8.26
C GLY A 56 -10.04 5.63 9.04
N GLU A 57 -11.00 6.31 8.40
CA GLU A 57 -12.27 6.74 9.01
C GLU A 57 -13.44 5.76 8.76
N SER A 58 -13.30 4.83 7.81
CA SER A 58 -14.36 3.92 7.35
C SER A 58 -14.73 2.81 8.33
N GLY A 59 -13.93 2.60 9.38
CA GLY A 59 -14.07 1.46 10.28
C GLY A 59 -13.51 0.15 9.71
N ALA A 60 -12.85 0.19 8.55
CA ALA A 60 -12.17 -0.97 7.97
C ALA A 60 -11.03 -1.45 8.89
N ARG A 61 -10.71 -2.74 8.79
CA ARG A 61 -9.65 -3.39 9.57
C ARG A 61 -8.47 -3.85 8.71
N ALA A 62 -8.64 -3.83 7.38
CA ALA A 62 -7.60 -3.97 6.37
C ALA A 62 -8.01 -3.20 5.12
N ALA A 63 -7.06 -2.91 4.22
CA ALA A 63 -7.34 -2.24 2.96
C ALA A 63 -6.66 -2.95 1.79
N ILE A 64 -7.27 -2.83 0.62
CA ILE A 64 -6.71 -3.24 -0.67
C ILE A 64 -6.52 -1.99 -1.53
N LEU A 65 -5.32 -1.80 -2.09
CA LEU A 65 -5.07 -0.87 -3.19
C LEU A 65 -4.95 -1.66 -4.49
N ARG A 66 -5.86 -1.40 -5.44
CA ARG A 66 -5.88 -2.08 -6.74
C ARG A 66 -6.15 -1.12 -7.90
N SER A 67 -6.02 -1.59 -9.12
CA SER A 67 -6.42 -0.85 -10.32
C SER A 67 -7.65 -1.48 -10.97
N GLY A 68 -8.59 -0.65 -11.42
CA GLY A 68 -9.71 -1.03 -12.28
C GLY A 68 -9.37 -0.97 -13.79
N LEU A 69 -8.10 -0.72 -14.14
CA LEU A 69 -7.64 -0.59 -15.53
C LEU A 69 -6.75 -1.77 -15.91
N ARG A 70 -6.26 -1.78 -17.16
CA ARG A 70 -5.36 -2.83 -17.69
C ARG A 70 -4.04 -2.95 -16.94
N HIS A 71 -3.57 -1.88 -16.30
CA HIS A 71 -2.28 -1.79 -15.61
C HIS A 71 -2.48 -1.26 -14.19
N PHE A 72 -1.63 -1.65 -13.28
CA PHE A 72 -1.64 -1.09 -11.93
C PHE A 72 -1.36 0.42 -12.00
N SER A 73 -0.21 0.82 -12.54
CA SER A 73 0.12 2.20 -12.91
C SER A 73 1.34 2.22 -13.82
N ALA A 74 1.36 3.13 -14.78
CA ALA A 74 2.51 3.33 -15.66
C ALA A 74 3.52 4.38 -15.14
N GLY A 75 3.32 4.91 -13.93
CA GLY A 75 4.25 5.83 -13.28
C GLY A 75 3.75 7.26 -13.22
N ALA A 76 4.68 8.21 -13.21
CA ALA A 76 4.37 9.63 -13.11
C ALA A 76 3.73 10.18 -14.40
N ASP A 77 2.88 11.18 -14.24
CA ASP A 77 2.40 12.03 -15.32
C ASP A 77 3.49 13.05 -15.66
N LEU A 78 4.20 12.81 -16.77
CA LEU A 78 5.33 13.64 -17.17
C LEU A 78 4.90 15.01 -17.67
N ASP A 79 3.70 15.14 -18.24
CA ASP A 79 3.19 16.44 -18.69
C ASP A 79 2.83 17.31 -17.47
N ASP A 80 2.11 16.77 -16.48
CA ASP A 80 1.84 17.46 -15.21
C ASP A 80 3.14 17.80 -14.44
N MET A 81 4.16 16.94 -14.56
CA MET A 81 5.47 17.19 -13.96
C MET A 81 6.20 18.36 -14.66
N LEU A 82 6.20 18.38 -15.99
CA LEU A 82 6.80 19.48 -16.76
C LEU A 82 6.13 20.82 -16.45
N ASP A 83 4.78 20.84 -16.39
CA ASP A 83 4.02 22.03 -16.04
C ASP A 83 4.32 22.50 -14.61
N ALA A 84 4.44 21.57 -13.67
CA ALA A 84 4.76 21.89 -12.28
C ALA A 84 6.12 22.56 -12.10
N VAL A 85 7.15 22.17 -12.90
CA VAL A 85 8.51 22.74 -12.79
C VAL A 85 8.73 23.96 -13.68
N ALA A 86 7.89 24.19 -14.69
CA ALA A 86 8.08 25.26 -15.69
C ALA A 86 8.02 26.67 -15.11
N GLY A 87 7.27 26.90 -14.05
CA GLY A 87 7.02 28.21 -13.45
C GLY A 87 7.76 28.48 -12.14
N GLY A 88 8.65 27.58 -11.69
CA GLY A 88 9.14 27.59 -10.31
C GLY A 88 10.64 27.47 -10.12
N ASP A 89 11.00 27.17 -8.91
CA ASP A 89 12.38 26.99 -8.41
C ASP A 89 12.94 25.57 -8.71
N GLY A 90 12.29 24.81 -9.58
CA GLY A 90 12.65 23.42 -9.91
C GLY A 90 12.08 22.39 -8.93
N THR A 91 11.19 22.78 -8.02
CA THR A 91 10.50 21.83 -7.14
C THR A 91 9.21 21.33 -7.78
N LEU A 92 8.91 20.03 -7.59
CA LEU A 92 7.70 19.43 -8.14
C LEU A 92 6.42 19.93 -7.45
N GLY A 93 6.51 20.28 -6.17
CA GLY A 93 5.41 20.81 -5.36
C GLY A 93 4.20 19.87 -5.19
N TRP A 94 4.32 18.58 -5.54
CA TRP A 94 3.30 17.57 -5.26
C TRP A 94 3.39 17.12 -3.80
N PRO A 95 2.26 16.72 -3.15
CA PRO A 95 2.26 16.35 -1.74
C PRO A 95 2.80 14.90 -1.51
N ILE A 96 3.96 14.58 -2.10
CA ILE A 96 4.56 13.23 -2.06
C ILE A 96 4.84 12.78 -0.63
N LEU A 97 5.43 13.65 0.22
CA LEU A 97 5.72 13.28 1.60
C LEU A 97 4.45 13.08 2.43
N GLU A 98 3.39 13.85 2.15
CA GLU A 98 2.09 13.67 2.81
C GLU A 98 1.47 12.32 2.40
N MET A 99 1.53 11.98 1.11
CA MET A 99 1.09 10.67 0.61
C MET A 99 1.84 9.53 1.30
N LEU A 100 3.17 9.59 1.38
CA LEU A 100 3.96 8.55 2.04
C LEU A 100 3.62 8.43 3.53
N ARG A 101 3.42 9.56 4.23
CA ARG A 101 2.96 9.56 5.62
C ARG A 101 1.57 8.94 5.76
N ALA A 102 0.65 9.22 4.85
CA ALA A 102 -0.69 8.64 4.88
C ALA A 102 -0.66 7.10 4.80
N PHE A 103 0.28 6.50 4.06
CA PHE A 103 0.50 5.05 4.08
C PHE A 103 1.13 4.56 5.39
N ASP A 104 2.18 5.25 5.85
CA ASP A 104 2.96 4.82 7.01
C ASP A 104 2.19 4.98 8.34
N GLU A 105 1.35 6.02 8.46
CA GLU A 105 0.57 6.36 9.65
C GLU A 105 -0.78 5.63 9.74
N LEU A 106 -1.27 5.06 8.62
CA LEU A 106 -2.53 4.31 8.64
C LEU A 106 -2.39 3.08 9.55
N PRO A 107 -3.23 2.95 10.60
CA PRO A 107 -3.03 1.91 11.62
C PRO A 107 -3.45 0.51 11.16
N ILE A 108 -4.12 0.38 10.01
CA ILE A 108 -4.56 -0.90 9.45
C ILE A 108 -3.62 -1.35 8.32
N PRO A 109 -3.49 -2.68 8.08
CA PRO A 109 -2.70 -3.20 6.98
C PRO A 109 -3.28 -2.84 5.60
N ILE A 110 -2.39 -2.53 4.66
CA ILE A 110 -2.73 -2.26 3.26
C ILE A 110 -2.06 -3.31 2.37
N VAL A 111 -2.84 -3.94 1.49
CA VAL A 111 -2.37 -4.92 0.52
C VAL A 111 -2.49 -4.35 -0.90
N ALA A 112 -1.39 -4.29 -1.65
CA ALA A 112 -1.40 -3.92 -3.06
C ALA A 112 -1.69 -5.16 -3.94
N ALA A 113 -2.68 -5.06 -4.84
CA ALA A 113 -2.97 -6.06 -5.88
C ALA A 113 -2.38 -5.60 -7.21
N VAL A 114 -1.21 -6.12 -7.57
CA VAL A 114 -0.40 -5.64 -8.69
C VAL A 114 -0.59 -6.48 -9.94
N HIS A 115 -1.05 -5.87 -11.04
CA HIS A 115 -1.17 -6.55 -12.34
C HIS A 115 -0.70 -5.67 -13.51
N GLY A 116 -0.46 -6.30 -14.65
CA GLY A 116 0.00 -5.62 -15.85
C GLY A 116 1.32 -4.87 -15.61
N ASN A 117 1.40 -3.59 -15.99
CA ASN A 117 2.55 -2.75 -15.69
C ASN A 117 2.40 -2.08 -14.32
N CYS A 118 3.46 -2.15 -13.50
CA CYS A 118 3.60 -1.43 -12.24
C CYS A 118 4.98 -0.75 -12.27
N LEU A 119 5.01 0.50 -12.75
CA LEU A 119 6.24 1.18 -13.14
C LEU A 119 6.39 2.51 -12.41
N GLY A 120 7.65 2.89 -12.08
CA GLY A 120 7.98 4.17 -11.49
C GLY A 120 7.14 4.48 -10.26
N GLY A 121 6.40 5.58 -10.24
CA GLY A 121 5.48 5.94 -9.15
C GLY A 121 4.46 4.85 -8.81
N GLY A 122 4.07 3.99 -9.77
CA GLY A 122 3.25 2.82 -9.51
C GLY A 122 3.94 1.79 -8.63
N LEU A 123 5.22 1.51 -8.89
CA LEU A 123 6.04 0.67 -8.00
C LEU A 123 6.20 1.33 -6.63
N GLU A 124 6.42 2.64 -6.58
CA GLU A 124 6.59 3.38 -5.33
C GLU A 124 5.34 3.29 -4.43
N MET A 125 4.14 3.40 -5.02
CA MET A 125 2.87 3.18 -4.29
C MET A 125 2.73 1.73 -3.80
N ALA A 126 3.06 0.73 -4.63
CA ALA A 126 3.02 -0.67 -4.21
C ALA A 126 4.01 -0.97 -3.08
N LEU A 127 5.19 -0.34 -3.10
CA LEU A 127 6.19 -0.43 -2.04
C LEU A 127 5.78 0.29 -0.75
N ALA A 128 4.92 1.30 -0.83
CA ALA A 128 4.37 2.00 0.33
C ALA A 128 3.27 1.19 1.05
N CYS A 129 2.65 0.20 0.37
CA CYS A 129 1.76 -0.76 1.02
C CYS A 129 2.53 -1.74 1.91
N ASP A 130 1.85 -2.30 2.92
CA ASP A 130 2.46 -3.27 3.85
C ASP A 130 2.80 -4.59 3.15
N LEU A 131 1.88 -5.08 2.32
CA LEU A 131 2.05 -6.29 1.51
C LEU A 131 1.75 -6.00 0.04
N SER A 132 2.42 -6.75 -0.85
CA SER A 132 2.17 -6.70 -2.29
C SER A 132 2.00 -8.10 -2.84
N ILE A 133 0.89 -8.31 -3.55
CA ILE A 133 0.58 -9.54 -4.29
C ILE A 133 0.58 -9.18 -5.77
N ALA A 134 1.30 -9.92 -6.60
CA ALA A 134 1.39 -9.64 -8.02
C ALA A 134 0.86 -10.79 -8.86
N ALA A 135 0.20 -10.45 -9.96
CA ALA A 135 -0.10 -11.40 -11.03
C ALA A 135 1.21 -11.89 -11.68
N GLU A 136 1.27 -13.16 -12.06
CA GLU A 136 2.46 -13.78 -12.66
C GLU A 136 2.93 -13.04 -13.94
N SER A 137 1.98 -12.54 -14.74
CA SER A 137 2.29 -11.77 -15.96
C SER A 137 2.76 -10.35 -15.69
N ALA A 138 2.67 -9.83 -14.47
CA ALA A 138 3.00 -8.45 -14.15
C ALA A 138 4.45 -8.10 -14.49
N LYS A 139 4.65 -6.87 -15.02
CA LYS A 139 5.95 -6.27 -15.33
C LYS A 139 6.16 -5.08 -14.40
N ILE A 140 7.16 -5.19 -13.56
CA ILE A 140 7.37 -4.26 -12.45
C ILE A 140 8.77 -3.65 -12.60
N GLY A 141 8.91 -2.34 -12.40
CA GLY A 141 10.22 -1.71 -12.55
C GLY A 141 10.28 -0.25 -12.10
N SER A 142 11.48 0.14 -11.68
CA SER A 142 11.85 1.53 -11.47
C SER A 142 12.43 2.03 -12.80
N VAL A 143 11.60 2.74 -13.57
CA VAL A 143 11.89 3.11 -14.96
C VAL A 143 12.31 4.58 -15.13
N GLU A 144 12.37 5.34 -14.06
CA GLU A 144 12.61 6.79 -14.03
C GLU A 144 13.91 7.17 -14.73
N GLY A 145 14.95 6.33 -14.63
CA GLY A 145 16.23 6.54 -15.32
C GLY A 145 16.11 6.62 -16.84
N THR A 146 15.06 6.04 -17.44
CA THR A 146 14.82 6.10 -18.89
C THR A 146 14.33 7.47 -19.37
N VAL A 147 13.87 8.30 -18.46
CA VAL A 147 13.38 9.68 -18.71
C VAL A 147 14.23 10.74 -17.98
N GLY A 148 15.43 10.36 -17.53
CA GLY A 148 16.37 11.29 -16.89
C GLY A 148 16.06 11.63 -15.42
N LEU A 149 15.21 10.83 -14.77
CA LEU A 149 14.80 10.99 -13.37
C LEU A 149 15.34 9.85 -12.51
N HIS A 150 15.22 10.02 -11.20
CA HIS A 150 15.30 8.93 -10.23
C HIS A 150 13.94 8.78 -9.53
N PRO A 151 13.65 7.66 -8.82
CA PRO A 151 12.44 7.51 -8.01
C PRO A 151 12.24 8.69 -7.03
N LEU A 152 11.08 9.35 -7.08
CA LEU A 152 10.81 10.57 -6.33
C LEU A 152 9.88 10.35 -5.11
N ALA A 153 9.15 9.23 -5.09
CA ALA A 153 8.15 8.91 -4.07
C ALA A 153 8.59 7.77 -3.13
N GLY A 154 9.88 7.76 -2.76
CA GLY A 154 10.42 6.84 -1.75
C GLY A 154 10.81 5.46 -2.27
N GLY A 155 10.86 5.26 -3.59
CA GLY A 155 11.18 3.97 -4.19
C GLY A 155 12.59 3.48 -3.88
N ILE A 156 13.61 4.35 -3.94
CA ILE A 156 14.99 3.96 -3.66
C ILE A 156 15.14 3.49 -2.21
N GLN A 157 14.56 4.22 -1.26
CA GLN A 157 14.61 3.90 0.15
C GLN A 157 13.97 2.53 0.43
N ARG A 158 12.74 2.31 -0.07
CA ARG A 158 11.99 1.07 0.15
C ARG A 158 12.58 -0.12 -0.60
N LEU A 159 13.10 0.07 -1.82
CA LEU A 159 13.85 -0.97 -2.53
C LEU A 159 15.13 -1.35 -1.78
N THR A 160 15.84 -0.36 -1.21
CA THR A 160 17.04 -0.62 -0.43
C THR A 160 16.74 -1.45 0.82
N GLN A 161 15.63 -1.15 1.50
CA GLN A 161 15.19 -1.90 2.69
C GLN A 161 14.78 -3.34 2.35
N ARG A 162 13.99 -3.53 1.27
CA ARG A 162 13.43 -4.84 0.91
C ARG A 162 14.46 -5.75 0.23
N ALA A 163 15.24 -5.23 -0.72
CA ALA A 163 16.10 -6.00 -1.60
C ALA A 163 17.60 -5.71 -1.44
N GLY A 164 17.94 -4.76 -0.58
CA GLY A 164 19.33 -4.31 -0.38
C GLY A 164 19.84 -3.36 -1.45
N ALA A 165 20.93 -2.63 -1.12
CA ALA A 165 21.44 -1.52 -1.93
C ALA A 165 21.86 -1.94 -3.36
N ALA A 166 22.35 -3.16 -3.55
CA ALA A 166 22.77 -3.64 -4.87
C ALA A 166 21.58 -3.74 -5.84
N ARG A 167 20.48 -4.35 -5.41
CA ARG A 167 19.25 -4.49 -6.22
C ARG A 167 18.54 -3.15 -6.42
N ALA A 168 18.48 -2.31 -5.40
CA ALA A 168 17.92 -0.96 -5.53
C ALA A 168 18.66 -0.16 -6.62
N LYS A 169 20.01 -0.18 -6.61
CA LYS A 169 20.83 0.46 -7.65
C LYS A 169 20.62 -0.18 -9.03
N GLU A 170 20.61 -1.51 -9.12
CA GLU A 170 20.35 -2.22 -10.38
C GLU A 170 19.02 -1.78 -11.00
N MET A 171 17.94 -1.81 -10.21
CA MET A 171 16.61 -1.43 -10.69
C MET A 171 16.52 0.03 -11.11
N ALA A 172 16.98 0.95 -10.25
CA ALA A 172 16.88 2.38 -10.49
C ALA A 172 17.82 2.89 -11.60
N LEU A 173 19.06 2.40 -11.66
CA LEU A 173 20.04 2.87 -12.64
C LEU A 173 19.81 2.28 -14.04
N LEU A 174 19.36 1.03 -14.13
CA LEU A 174 19.12 0.39 -15.42
C LEU A 174 17.72 0.67 -16.00
N GLY A 175 16.76 1.11 -15.19
CA GLY A 175 15.39 1.43 -15.63
C GLY A 175 14.65 0.25 -16.26
N ARG A 176 15.00 -0.98 -15.90
CA ARG A 176 14.45 -2.20 -16.51
C ARG A 176 13.14 -2.62 -15.86
N ARG A 177 12.35 -3.38 -16.64
CA ARG A 177 11.15 -4.08 -16.15
C ARG A 177 11.51 -5.52 -15.87
N TYR A 178 11.08 -6.01 -14.72
CA TYR A 178 11.36 -7.36 -14.24
C TYR A 178 10.04 -8.15 -14.15
N PRO A 179 10.08 -9.48 -14.35
CA PRO A 179 8.92 -10.33 -14.07
C PRO A 179 8.65 -10.38 -12.56
N ALA A 180 7.38 -10.50 -12.16
CA ALA A 180 6.96 -10.56 -10.78
C ALA A 180 7.73 -11.61 -9.97
N SER A 181 7.97 -12.80 -10.54
CA SER A 181 8.72 -13.89 -9.90
C SER A 181 10.18 -13.56 -9.56
N ALA A 182 10.82 -12.62 -10.29
CA ALA A 182 12.14 -12.15 -9.92
C ALA A 182 12.08 -11.24 -8.69
N LEU A 183 11.06 -10.38 -8.63
CA LEU A 183 10.89 -9.44 -7.52
C LEU A 183 10.44 -10.13 -6.23
N GLU A 184 9.67 -11.21 -6.32
CA GLU A 184 9.38 -12.09 -5.18
C GLU A 184 10.67 -12.69 -4.61
N ARG A 185 11.52 -13.29 -5.46
CA ARG A 185 12.82 -13.83 -5.01
C ARG A 185 13.77 -12.77 -4.42
N TRP A 186 13.58 -11.49 -4.77
CA TRP A 186 14.36 -10.37 -4.24
C TRP A 186 13.70 -9.70 -3.02
N ASN A 187 12.60 -10.25 -2.51
CA ASN A 187 11.80 -9.69 -1.42
C ASN A 187 11.22 -8.27 -1.70
N VAL A 188 11.09 -7.89 -2.98
CA VAL A 188 10.46 -6.61 -3.38
C VAL A 188 8.96 -6.70 -3.24
N ILE A 189 8.37 -7.85 -3.61
CA ILE A 189 6.95 -8.19 -3.41
C ILE A 189 6.84 -9.47 -2.58
N ASN A 190 5.67 -9.69 -1.97
CA ASN A 190 5.48 -10.79 -1.01
C ASN A 190 5.05 -12.09 -1.68
N PHE A 191 4.13 -12.03 -2.66
CA PHE A 191 3.54 -13.21 -3.29
C PHE A 191 3.32 -12.99 -4.78
N VAL A 192 3.48 -14.06 -5.56
CA VAL A 192 3.08 -14.13 -6.97
C VAL A 192 2.02 -15.21 -7.13
N VAL A 193 0.94 -14.87 -7.83
CA VAL A 193 -0.18 -15.78 -8.09
C VAL A 193 -0.53 -15.76 -9.58
N ALA A 194 -1.23 -16.81 -10.07
CA ALA A 194 -1.78 -16.82 -11.42
C ALA A 194 -2.71 -15.59 -11.62
N ASP A 195 -2.73 -15.05 -12.82
CA ASP A 195 -3.42 -13.78 -13.12
C ASP A 195 -4.89 -13.82 -12.72
N GLU A 196 -5.59 -14.92 -13.01
CA GLU A 196 -6.99 -15.13 -12.67
C GLU A 196 -7.27 -15.22 -11.16
N ASN A 197 -6.26 -15.47 -10.36
CA ASN A 197 -6.38 -15.61 -8.90
C ASN A 197 -6.01 -14.34 -8.14
N LEU A 198 -5.55 -13.27 -8.81
CA LEU A 198 -5.03 -12.08 -8.11
C LEU A 198 -6.07 -11.46 -7.16
N ASP A 199 -7.27 -11.19 -7.66
CA ASP A 199 -8.32 -10.54 -6.86
C ASP A 199 -8.75 -11.43 -5.69
N SER A 200 -8.95 -12.73 -5.92
CA SER A 200 -9.37 -13.67 -4.87
C SER A 200 -8.27 -13.88 -3.82
N ALA A 201 -7.01 -14.06 -4.24
CA ALA A 201 -5.90 -14.22 -3.31
C ALA A 201 -5.66 -12.95 -2.47
N THR A 202 -5.77 -11.77 -3.09
CA THR A 202 -5.65 -10.49 -2.38
C THR A 202 -6.77 -10.33 -1.35
N MET A 203 -8.01 -10.66 -1.73
CA MET A 203 -9.14 -10.60 -0.81
C MET A 203 -8.99 -11.57 0.36
N VAL A 204 -8.53 -12.81 0.12
CA VAL A 204 -8.26 -13.78 1.18
C VAL A 204 -7.27 -13.24 2.21
N ILE A 205 -6.13 -12.68 1.76
CA ILE A 205 -5.13 -12.09 2.66
C ILE A 205 -5.71 -10.86 3.39
N ALA A 206 -6.45 -9.99 2.70
CA ALA A 206 -7.05 -8.83 3.33
C ALA A 206 -8.11 -9.22 4.38
N GLN A 207 -8.92 -10.23 4.12
CA GLN A 207 -9.88 -10.78 5.08
C GLN A 207 -9.18 -11.42 6.29
N GLU A 208 -8.10 -12.17 6.08
CA GLU A 208 -7.29 -12.72 7.18
C GLU A 208 -6.76 -11.61 8.09
N LEU A 209 -6.19 -10.55 7.50
CA LEU A 209 -5.73 -9.37 8.23
C LEU A 209 -6.88 -8.65 8.95
N ALA A 210 -8.02 -8.49 8.29
CA ALA A 210 -9.17 -7.80 8.85
C ALA A 210 -9.82 -8.56 10.01
N HIS A 211 -9.76 -9.89 10.02
CA HIS A 211 -10.21 -10.72 11.13
C HIS A 211 -9.16 -10.94 12.21
N GLY A 212 -7.94 -10.41 12.01
CA GLY A 212 -6.84 -10.46 12.96
C GLY A 212 -6.97 -9.40 14.09
N PRO A 213 -6.03 -9.38 15.05
CA PRO A 213 -6.03 -8.47 16.20
C PRO A 213 -5.55 -7.07 15.76
N SER A 214 -6.47 -6.16 15.40
CA SER A 214 -6.17 -4.85 14.80
C SER A 214 -5.19 -4.00 15.62
N ILE A 215 -5.31 -4.01 16.96
CA ILE A 215 -4.38 -3.28 17.84
C ILE A 215 -2.95 -3.82 17.74
N ALA A 216 -2.80 -5.14 17.63
CA ALA A 216 -1.49 -5.77 17.47
C ALA A 216 -0.92 -5.51 16.05
N HIS A 217 -1.77 -5.48 15.01
CA HIS A 217 -1.34 -5.10 13.66
C HIS A 217 -0.82 -3.67 13.61
N ALA A 218 -1.56 -2.71 14.18
CA ALA A 218 -1.13 -1.31 14.28
C ALA A 218 0.19 -1.17 15.05
N ALA A 219 0.34 -1.87 16.16
CA ALA A 219 1.57 -1.90 16.94
C ALA A 219 2.75 -2.48 16.15
N THR A 220 2.51 -3.55 15.38
CA THR A 220 3.52 -4.17 14.50
C THR A 220 3.99 -3.18 13.43
N LYS A 221 3.06 -2.53 12.70
CA LYS A 221 3.39 -1.51 11.70
C LYS A 221 4.25 -0.40 12.30
N ARG A 222 3.82 0.16 13.44
CA ARG A 222 4.56 1.22 14.13
C ARG A 222 5.95 0.79 14.55
N LEU A 223 6.10 -0.42 15.11
CA LEU A 223 7.40 -0.92 15.56
C LEU A 223 8.34 -1.17 14.38
N VAL A 224 7.84 -1.73 13.28
CA VAL A 224 8.61 -1.90 12.03
C VAL A 224 9.04 -0.55 11.48
N SER A 225 8.15 0.45 11.45
CA SER A 225 8.49 1.80 10.97
C SER A 225 9.62 2.42 11.80
N ILE A 226 9.58 2.33 13.13
CA ILE A 226 10.66 2.83 14.01
C ILE A 226 11.95 2.04 13.75
N ALA A 227 11.90 0.71 13.68
CA ALA A 227 13.09 -0.12 13.45
C ALA A 227 13.80 0.24 12.13
N VAL A 228 13.01 0.54 11.09
CA VAL A 228 13.49 0.89 9.77
C VAL A 228 14.04 2.31 9.69
N ASN A 229 13.34 3.28 10.30
CA ASN A 229 13.64 4.70 10.15
C ASN A 229 14.61 5.22 11.21
N GLU A 230 14.61 4.65 12.43
CA GLU A 230 15.34 5.12 13.58
C GLU A 230 16.35 4.07 14.13
N GLY A 231 16.24 2.83 13.65
CA GLY A 231 17.12 1.72 13.99
C GLY A 231 16.61 0.84 15.14
N LEU A 232 17.25 -0.34 15.31
CA LEU A 232 16.81 -1.36 16.26
C LEU A 232 16.76 -0.86 17.71
N ALA A 233 17.75 -0.08 18.13
CA ALA A 233 17.79 0.43 19.50
C ALA A 233 16.59 1.35 19.83
N ALA A 234 16.15 2.17 18.87
CA ALA A 234 14.97 3.01 19.02
C ALA A 234 13.69 2.16 19.12
N ALA A 235 13.57 1.13 18.27
CA ALA A 235 12.45 0.21 18.31
C ALA A 235 12.38 -0.56 19.63
N ASP A 236 13.51 -1.08 20.13
CA ASP A 236 13.58 -1.80 21.40
C ASP A 236 13.16 -0.87 22.59
N ASN A 237 13.59 0.38 22.57
CA ASN A 237 13.20 1.36 23.58
C ASN A 237 11.71 1.71 23.53
N ALA A 238 11.10 1.77 22.34
CA ALA A 238 9.68 2.08 22.14
C ALA A 238 8.76 0.88 22.45
N MET A 239 9.29 -0.34 22.51
CA MET A 239 8.53 -1.59 22.55
C MET A 239 7.55 -1.63 23.72
N ALA A 240 7.96 -1.24 24.92
CA ALA A 240 7.11 -1.30 26.12
C ALA A 240 5.87 -0.38 26.02
N GLU A 241 6.03 0.80 25.41
CA GLU A 241 4.93 1.74 25.20
C GLU A 241 3.97 1.23 24.11
N ILE A 242 4.53 0.75 23.00
CA ILE A 242 3.76 0.24 21.84
C ILE A 242 2.96 -1.02 22.22
N GLN A 243 3.49 -1.88 23.09
CA GLN A 243 2.82 -3.12 23.51
C GLN A 243 1.71 -2.88 24.55
N ARG A 244 1.74 -1.79 25.30
CA ARG A 244 0.77 -1.52 26.38
C ARG A 244 -0.70 -1.60 25.93
N PRO A 245 -1.12 -1.04 24.78
CA PRO A 245 -2.50 -1.17 24.30
C PRO A 245 -2.87 -2.63 24.00
N ILE A 246 -1.94 -3.46 23.48
CA ILE A 246 -2.17 -4.87 23.16
C ILE A 246 -2.60 -5.62 24.43
N PHE A 247 -1.85 -5.50 25.51
CA PHE A 247 -2.15 -6.20 26.78
C PHE A 247 -3.46 -5.73 27.44
N ARG A 248 -3.96 -4.55 27.08
CA ARG A 248 -5.24 -4.01 27.55
C ARG A 248 -6.42 -4.36 26.66
N SER A 249 -6.17 -4.87 25.46
CA SER A 249 -7.21 -5.16 24.46
C SER A 249 -8.14 -6.30 24.90
N ALA A 250 -9.37 -6.27 24.41
CA ALA A 250 -10.30 -7.40 24.54
C ALA A 250 -9.80 -8.61 23.75
N ASP A 251 -9.21 -8.37 22.57
CA ASP A 251 -8.67 -9.38 21.68
C ASP A 251 -7.56 -10.21 22.34
N PHE A 252 -6.62 -9.57 23.06
CA PHE A 252 -5.59 -10.30 23.80
C PHE A 252 -6.19 -11.24 24.84
N ARG A 253 -7.17 -10.75 25.63
CA ARG A 253 -7.84 -11.58 26.63
C ARG A 253 -8.64 -12.73 25.99
N ALA A 254 -9.30 -12.49 24.85
CA ALA A 254 -10.02 -13.53 24.11
C ALA A 254 -9.05 -14.58 23.58
N ALA A 255 -7.92 -14.15 22.98
CA ALA A 255 -6.87 -15.03 22.47
C ALA A 255 -6.30 -15.97 23.56
N VAL A 256 -5.98 -15.43 24.75
CA VAL A 256 -5.44 -16.22 25.86
C VAL A 256 -6.47 -17.25 26.36
N ARG A 257 -7.74 -16.89 26.43
CA ARG A 257 -8.81 -17.84 26.79
C ARG A 257 -8.96 -18.94 25.74
N SER A 258 -9.11 -18.53 24.47
CA SER A 258 -9.28 -19.47 23.36
C SER A 258 -8.07 -20.42 23.24
N TYR A 259 -6.84 -19.92 23.44
CA TYR A 259 -5.64 -20.76 23.43
C TYR A 259 -5.70 -21.88 24.50
N ARG A 260 -6.17 -21.57 25.71
CA ARG A 260 -6.28 -22.54 26.81
C ARG A 260 -7.36 -23.60 26.53
N ASP A 261 -8.48 -23.17 25.93
CA ASP A 261 -9.66 -24.00 25.76
C ASP A 261 -9.63 -24.79 24.45
N ASN A 262 -9.11 -24.19 23.36
CA ASN A 262 -9.25 -24.70 21.99
C ASN A 262 -7.91 -24.87 21.25
N GLY A 263 -6.80 -24.35 21.78
CA GLY A 263 -5.49 -24.37 21.12
C GLY A 263 -5.18 -23.13 20.26
N ILE A 264 -4.05 -23.20 19.53
CA ILE A 264 -3.54 -22.08 18.72
C ILE A 264 -4.46 -21.80 17.51
N GLY A 265 -4.67 -20.51 17.21
CA GLY A 265 -5.31 -20.07 15.98
C GLY A 265 -6.85 -20.14 15.98
N MET A 266 -7.46 -20.43 17.13
CA MET A 266 -8.92 -20.59 17.26
C MET A 266 -9.60 -19.35 17.88
N ALA A 267 -8.88 -18.25 18.05
CA ALA A 267 -9.44 -17.01 18.60
C ALA A 267 -10.14 -16.20 17.51
N GLU A 268 -11.30 -15.65 17.84
CA GLU A 268 -11.97 -14.63 17.05
C GLU A 268 -11.63 -13.25 17.64
N PHE A 269 -11.35 -12.27 16.76
CA PHE A 269 -10.93 -10.94 17.14
C PHE A 269 -11.95 -9.89 16.71
N GLU A 270 -12.27 -8.97 17.63
CA GLU A 270 -13.20 -7.86 17.37
C GLU A 270 -12.46 -6.55 17.02
N GLY A 271 -11.13 -6.51 17.12
CA GLY A 271 -10.31 -5.34 16.83
C GLY A 271 -10.25 -4.31 17.97
N ARG A 272 -10.55 -4.70 19.20
CA ARG A 272 -10.66 -3.78 20.35
C ARG A 272 -10.05 -4.31 21.65
#